data_5f4ef7fbee959a2b2748d7265bfaeaed
#
_entry.id   5f4ef7fbee959a2b2748d7265bfaeaed
#
_cell.length_a   1.000
_cell.length_b   1.000
_cell.length_c   1.000
_cell.angle_alpha   90.00
_cell.angle_beta   90.00
_cell.angle_gamma   90.00
#
_symmetry.space_group_name_H-M   'P 1'
#
loop_
_entity.id
_entity.type
_entity.pdbx_description
1 polymer ?
#
loop_
_entity_poly.entity_id
_entity_poly.type
_entity_poly.pdbx_seq_one_letter_code
_entity_poly.pdbx_strand_id
1 'polypeptide(L)'
;MKNYPLWKIFIVFLLLSLGVIFAVPSILYKEDTGNWYLDNRLNLGLDLQGGSYLLLEVQTDVLIKEEFENFSETIRIISRENRIKINNIELLDDELKIRFETSDKLDEIRSSFLQKYRSVKFNLNNNIATITVDVLYKKNIQDSAIKQSLEIVRKRIDESGTKEPLIQRSGRQRILLQLPGVKDPERIKNLLGKTAKLNFHMVDDDDSKSLSLNLAPFGKMIVADINNEEIKYLLEKKSKVGGENLIDAYASFDQTQGHAVSFRFDTTGAQKFGKATSENVGKRFAVVLDGVVITAPVINSAITGGSGIITGNFSSQEATDLAVLLRAGALPAPLQIVEERSVGPGLGADSIAAGKIASIIGLILVCIFMILIYGSFGVIANISLIANLFIIVALLGTIGATLTLPGIAGIVLTIGMAVDANVLIFERIKEENLKNKKVYETVKKGFDRALSTILDANITTLIASLLLFVFGSGPIKGFSITLSLGVIASMFTALMLSNLLVHFYLSFTSKKEINL
;
A
#
# COMPACT_ATOMS: atom_id res chain seq x y z
N MET A 1 -20.30 20.23 44.57
CA MET A 1 -18.89 20.06 44.18
C MET A 1 -17.95 19.52 45.27
N LYS A 2 -18.27 19.61 46.56
CA LYS A 2 -17.36 19.20 47.66
C LYS A 2 -16.88 17.72 47.64
N ASN A 3 -17.49 16.84 46.86
CA ASN A 3 -17.18 15.38 46.91
C ASN A 3 -16.80 14.75 45.56
N TYR A 4 -16.67 15.52 44.47
CA TYR A 4 -16.21 14.98 43.18
C TYR A 4 -14.70 15.28 42.98
N PRO A 5 -13.87 14.29 42.68
CA PRO A 5 -12.40 14.50 42.57
C PRO A 5 -12.03 15.47 41.46
N LEU A 6 -11.30 16.53 41.76
CA LEU A 6 -10.91 17.58 40.81
C LEU A 6 -10.14 17.02 39.60
N TRP A 7 -9.33 15.97 39.79
CA TRP A 7 -8.58 15.35 38.69
C TRP A 7 -9.51 14.71 37.64
N LYS A 8 -10.67 14.14 38.04
CA LYS A 8 -11.66 13.61 37.11
C LYS A 8 -12.31 14.72 36.27
N ILE A 9 -12.62 15.86 36.90
CA ILE A 9 -13.15 17.02 36.20
C ILE A 9 -12.14 17.50 35.15
N PHE A 10 -10.86 17.61 35.54
CA PHE A 10 -9.80 18.03 34.63
C PHE A 10 -9.65 17.09 33.43
N ILE A 11 -9.63 15.76 33.66
CA ILE A 11 -9.53 14.76 32.58
C ILE A 11 -10.72 14.84 31.62
N VAL A 12 -11.95 14.94 32.15
CA VAL A 12 -13.17 15.04 31.32
C VAL A 12 -13.10 16.30 30.45
N PHE A 13 -12.75 17.45 31.05
CA PHE A 13 -12.67 18.71 30.34
C PHE A 13 -11.57 18.71 29.28
N LEU A 14 -10.41 18.17 29.62
CA LEU A 14 -9.27 18.02 28.69
C LEU A 14 -9.65 17.16 27.48
N LEU A 15 -10.21 15.97 27.70
CA LEU A 15 -10.56 15.05 26.62
C LEU A 15 -11.70 15.59 25.76
N LEU A 16 -12.69 16.26 26.33
CA LEU A 16 -13.74 16.93 25.57
C LEU A 16 -13.19 18.07 24.71
N SER A 17 -12.32 18.91 25.29
CA SER A 17 -11.71 20.01 24.56
C SER A 17 -10.86 19.50 23.39
N LEU A 18 -10.03 18.48 23.64
CA LEU A 18 -9.25 17.81 22.58
C LEU A 18 -10.19 17.17 21.54
N GLY A 19 -11.26 16.49 21.97
CA GLY A 19 -12.24 15.90 21.09
C GLY A 19 -12.89 16.93 20.15
N VAL A 20 -13.28 18.08 20.67
CA VAL A 20 -13.84 19.15 19.83
C VAL A 20 -12.78 19.75 18.91
N ILE A 21 -11.59 20.08 19.43
CA ILE A 21 -10.51 20.70 18.64
C ILE A 21 -10.13 19.79 17.46
N PHE A 22 -9.89 18.52 17.69
CA PHE A 22 -9.48 17.60 16.62
C PHE A 22 -10.63 17.10 15.73
N ALA A 23 -11.89 17.27 16.12
CA ALA A 23 -13.03 17.00 15.24
C ALA A 23 -13.34 18.14 14.26
N VAL A 24 -13.01 19.39 14.60
CA VAL A 24 -13.29 20.58 13.79
C VAL A 24 -12.75 20.50 12.35
N PRO A 25 -11.49 20.06 12.09
CA PRO A 25 -10.99 19.95 10.73
C PRO A 25 -11.83 19.01 9.86
N SER A 26 -12.26 17.87 10.41
CA SER A 26 -13.08 16.88 9.70
C SER A 26 -14.49 17.38 9.36
N ILE A 27 -15.01 18.36 10.09
CA ILE A 27 -16.38 18.89 9.92
C ILE A 27 -16.41 20.11 9.00
N LEU A 28 -15.44 21.01 9.11
CA LEU A 28 -15.47 22.31 8.46
C LEU A 28 -14.64 22.42 7.19
N TYR A 29 -13.55 21.67 7.05
CA TYR A 29 -12.61 21.83 5.95
C TYR A 29 -12.66 20.67 4.96
N LYS A 30 -12.68 21.00 3.64
CA LYS A 30 -12.80 20.01 2.55
C LYS A 30 -11.58 19.95 1.64
N GLU A 31 -10.69 20.95 1.67
CA GLU A 31 -9.53 21.06 0.78
C GLU A 31 -8.22 21.04 1.58
N ASP A 32 -7.14 20.58 0.93
CA ASP A 32 -5.80 20.58 1.52
C ASP A 32 -5.32 22.03 1.64
N THR A 33 -4.96 22.44 2.83
CA THR A 33 -4.55 23.81 3.14
C THR A 33 -3.05 23.96 3.34
N GLY A 34 -2.30 22.84 3.39
CA GLY A 34 -0.88 22.80 3.75
C GLY A 34 -0.63 23.08 5.24
N ASN A 35 -1.68 23.15 6.05
CA ASN A 35 -1.58 23.33 7.50
C ASN A 35 -1.82 21.98 8.19
N TRP A 36 -0.81 21.48 8.89
CA TRP A 36 -0.86 20.19 9.60
C TRP A 36 -2.15 19.97 10.42
N TYR A 37 -2.66 21.01 11.10
CA TYR A 37 -3.87 20.88 11.91
C TYR A 37 -5.14 20.73 11.06
N LEU A 38 -5.26 21.51 9.98
CA LEU A 38 -6.45 21.50 9.11
C LEU A 38 -6.47 20.29 8.18
N ASP A 39 -5.30 19.76 7.86
CA ASP A 39 -5.16 18.58 7.00
C ASP A 39 -5.33 17.26 7.79
N ASN A 40 -5.33 17.33 9.15
CA ASN A 40 -5.59 16.18 10.03
C ASN A 40 -7.08 15.88 10.16
N ARG A 41 -7.67 15.41 9.05
CA ARG A 41 -9.10 15.13 8.90
C ARG A 41 -9.37 13.66 8.63
N LEU A 42 -10.65 13.28 8.66
CA LEU A 42 -11.10 11.94 8.33
C LEU A 42 -10.79 11.58 6.86
N ASN A 43 -10.02 10.53 6.68
CA ASN A 43 -9.76 9.94 5.37
C ASN A 43 -10.95 9.09 4.95
N LEU A 44 -11.51 9.34 3.77
CA LEU A 44 -12.62 8.54 3.25
C LEU A 44 -12.08 7.36 2.46
N GLY A 45 -12.61 6.17 2.72
CA GLY A 45 -12.23 4.95 2.02
C GLY A 45 -12.75 4.89 0.58
N LEU A 46 -12.27 3.89 -0.15
CA LEU A 46 -12.64 3.63 -1.55
C LEU A 46 -14.16 3.56 -1.77
N ASP A 47 -14.88 2.96 -0.82
CA ASP A 47 -16.34 2.78 -0.88
C ASP A 47 -17.10 4.11 -0.87
N LEU A 48 -16.47 5.18 -0.37
CA LEU A 48 -17.07 6.50 -0.19
C LEU A 48 -16.60 7.53 -1.22
N GLN A 49 -15.32 7.50 -1.59
CA GLN A 49 -14.78 8.44 -2.59
C GLN A 49 -14.85 7.90 -4.02
N GLY A 50 -15.13 6.60 -4.17
CA GLY A 50 -14.88 5.89 -5.42
C GLY A 50 -13.37 5.65 -5.62
N GLY A 51 -13.01 5.01 -6.71
CA GLY A 51 -11.63 4.72 -7.05
C GLY A 51 -11.41 3.26 -7.43
N SER A 52 -10.15 2.78 -7.35
CA SER A 52 -9.77 1.43 -7.77
C SER A 52 -9.16 0.61 -6.63
N TYR A 53 -9.57 -0.64 -6.55
CA TYR A 53 -8.98 -1.68 -5.72
C TYR A 53 -8.34 -2.70 -6.65
N LEU A 54 -7.04 -2.94 -6.46
CA LEU A 54 -6.28 -3.90 -7.23
C LEU A 54 -5.57 -4.87 -6.28
N LEU A 55 -5.69 -6.17 -6.56
CA LEU A 55 -4.88 -7.21 -5.95
C LEU A 55 -3.88 -7.67 -6.99
N LEU A 56 -2.61 -7.36 -6.76
CA LEU A 56 -1.50 -7.64 -7.66
C LEU A 56 -0.73 -8.85 -7.15
N GLU A 57 -0.42 -9.80 -8.02
CA GLU A 57 0.43 -10.94 -7.73
C GLU A 57 1.80 -10.77 -8.39
N VAL A 58 2.86 -10.88 -7.59
CA VAL A 58 4.24 -10.80 -8.07
C VAL A 58 4.61 -12.15 -8.68
N GLN A 59 4.94 -12.19 -9.96
CA GLN A 59 5.27 -13.42 -10.70
C GLN A 59 6.69 -13.89 -10.34
N THR A 60 6.85 -14.39 -9.12
CA THR A 60 8.17 -14.77 -8.58
C THR A 60 8.82 -15.97 -9.28
N ASP A 61 8.03 -16.78 -9.99
CA ASP A 61 8.54 -17.93 -10.74
C ASP A 61 9.45 -17.51 -11.90
N VAL A 62 9.19 -16.32 -12.47
CA VAL A 62 10.06 -15.73 -13.50
C VAL A 62 11.45 -15.46 -12.95
N LEU A 63 11.55 -14.96 -11.70
CA LEU A 63 12.84 -14.70 -11.05
C LEU A 63 13.63 -15.98 -10.79
N ILE A 64 12.95 -17.05 -10.42
CA ILE A 64 13.60 -18.33 -10.19
C ILE A 64 14.17 -18.86 -11.51
N LYS A 65 13.43 -18.72 -12.63
CA LYS A 65 13.93 -19.09 -13.96
C LYS A 65 15.11 -18.21 -14.39
N GLU A 66 15.02 -16.88 -14.23
CA GLU A 66 16.13 -15.95 -14.50
C GLU A 66 17.38 -16.34 -13.68
N GLU A 67 17.21 -16.76 -12.43
CA GLU A 67 18.33 -17.19 -11.58
C GLU A 67 18.99 -18.46 -12.11
N PHE A 68 18.22 -19.46 -12.56
CA PHE A 68 18.76 -20.65 -13.20
C PHE A 68 19.46 -20.32 -14.54
N GLU A 69 18.98 -19.35 -15.30
CA GLU A 69 19.66 -18.85 -16.50
C GLU A 69 21.02 -18.23 -16.14
N ASN A 70 21.08 -17.43 -15.07
CA ASN A 70 22.30 -16.84 -14.53
C ASN A 70 23.30 -17.93 -14.08
N PHE A 71 22.80 -19.01 -13.44
CA PHE A 71 23.64 -20.17 -13.10
C PHE A 71 24.20 -20.83 -14.33
N SER A 72 23.35 -21.06 -15.34
CA SER A 72 23.77 -21.62 -16.65
C SER A 72 24.85 -20.79 -17.30
N GLU A 73 24.68 -19.46 -17.35
CA GLU A 73 25.66 -18.55 -17.95
C GLU A 73 26.98 -18.53 -17.16
N THR A 74 26.91 -18.49 -15.84
CA THR A 74 28.08 -18.55 -14.96
C THR A 74 28.87 -19.84 -15.19
N ILE A 75 28.18 -20.98 -15.27
CA ILE A 75 28.85 -22.27 -15.53
C ILE A 75 29.46 -22.31 -16.93
N ARG A 76 28.81 -21.74 -17.94
CA ARG A 76 29.38 -21.63 -19.30
C ARG A 76 30.68 -20.82 -19.29
N ILE A 77 30.75 -19.74 -18.51
CA ILE A 77 31.95 -18.91 -18.37
C ILE A 77 33.07 -19.72 -17.70
N ILE A 78 32.78 -20.33 -16.52
CA ILE A 78 33.75 -21.12 -15.77
C ILE A 78 34.24 -22.31 -16.60
N SER A 79 33.34 -22.98 -17.36
CA SER A 79 33.70 -24.11 -18.21
C SER A 79 34.63 -23.74 -19.35
N ARG A 80 34.45 -22.53 -19.96
CA ARG A 80 35.36 -22.02 -20.99
C ARG A 80 36.73 -21.68 -20.42
N GLU A 81 36.79 -21.07 -19.24
CA GLU A 81 38.05 -20.75 -18.56
C GLU A 81 38.86 -22.04 -18.28
N ASN A 82 38.17 -23.13 -17.92
CA ASN A 82 38.75 -24.42 -17.64
C ASN A 82 38.87 -25.33 -18.90
N ARG A 83 38.48 -24.81 -20.10
CA ARG A 83 38.49 -25.55 -21.39
C ARG A 83 37.68 -26.85 -21.40
N ILE A 84 36.57 -26.89 -20.68
CA ILE A 84 35.64 -28.00 -20.61
C ILE A 84 34.43 -27.70 -21.50
N LYS A 85 34.07 -28.66 -22.38
CA LYS A 85 32.90 -28.48 -23.24
C LYS A 85 31.64 -28.97 -22.55
N ILE A 86 30.57 -28.21 -22.75
CA ILE A 86 29.21 -28.51 -22.29
C ILE A 86 28.45 -29.11 -23.48
N ASN A 87 27.90 -30.32 -23.33
CA ASN A 87 27.12 -30.98 -24.36
C ASN A 87 25.66 -30.54 -24.35
N ASN A 88 25.05 -30.42 -23.17
CA ASN A 88 23.66 -30.03 -23.02
C ASN A 88 23.40 -29.29 -21.69
N ILE A 89 22.43 -28.35 -21.71
CA ILE A 89 21.92 -27.70 -20.53
C ILE A 89 20.39 -27.78 -20.59
N GLU A 90 19.78 -28.38 -19.61
CA GLU A 90 18.33 -28.55 -19.48
C GLU A 90 17.84 -27.94 -18.18
N LEU A 91 16.84 -27.07 -18.27
CA LEU A 91 16.12 -26.54 -17.13
C LEU A 91 14.82 -27.36 -16.96
N LEU A 92 14.73 -28.14 -15.88
CA LEU A 92 13.58 -28.96 -15.52
C LEU A 92 12.99 -28.41 -14.23
N ASP A 93 11.80 -27.84 -14.29
CA ASP A 93 11.06 -27.22 -13.17
C ASP A 93 11.96 -26.43 -12.20
N ASP A 94 12.52 -27.12 -11.21
CA ASP A 94 13.33 -26.55 -10.12
C ASP A 94 14.79 -27.05 -10.12
N GLU A 95 15.24 -27.68 -11.23
CA GLU A 95 16.57 -28.25 -11.35
C GLU A 95 17.23 -27.84 -12.67
N LEU A 96 18.49 -27.43 -12.60
CA LEU A 96 19.33 -27.20 -13.78
C LEU A 96 20.27 -28.40 -13.95
N LYS A 97 20.08 -29.15 -15.03
CA LYS A 97 20.94 -30.27 -15.39
C LYS A 97 21.89 -29.87 -16.49
N ILE A 98 23.18 -30.09 -16.26
CA ILE A 98 24.25 -29.73 -17.19
C ILE A 98 25.06 -31.01 -17.46
N ARG A 99 25.17 -31.37 -18.75
CA ARG A 99 25.98 -32.51 -19.19
C ARG A 99 27.27 -32.00 -19.81
N PHE A 100 28.38 -32.42 -19.25
CA PHE A 100 29.72 -32.15 -19.75
C PHE A 100 30.23 -33.27 -20.64
N GLU A 101 31.23 -32.97 -21.49
CA GLU A 101 31.85 -33.94 -22.38
C GLU A 101 32.77 -34.90 -21.60
N THR A 102 33.46 -34.39 -20.59
CA THR A 102 34.40 -35.16 -19.75
C THR A 102 34.07 -34.98 -18.28
N SER A 103 34.51 -35.95 -17.45
CA SER A 103 34.39 -35.84 -15.99
C SER A 103 35.55 -35.11 -15.31
N ASP A 104 36.63 -34.85 -16.06
CA ASP A 104 37.85 -34.27 -15.53
C ASP A 104 37.63 -32.79 -15.15
N LYS A 105 38.21 -32.35 -14.03
CA LYS A 105 38.15 -30.98 -13.52
C LYS A 105 36.75 -30.42 -13.16
N LEU A 106 35.74 -31.30 -13.06
CA LEU A 106 34.40 -30.84 -12.69
C LEU A 106 34.33 -30.34 -11.25
N ASP A 107 35.22 -30.80 -10.36
CA ASP A 107 35.34 -30.31 -9.00
C ASP A 107 35.88 -28.88 -8.95
N GLU A 108 36.70 -28.46 -9.93
CA GLU A 108 37.14 -27.04 -10.08
C GLU A 108 35.96 -26.15 -10.47
N ILE A 109 35.10 -26.61 -11.41
CA ILE A 109 33.86 -25.89 -11.77
C ILE A 109 32.94 -25.79 -10.56
N ARG A 110 32.73 -26.91 -9.83
CA ARG A 110 31.91 -26.94 -8.64
C ARG A 110 32.40 -25.92 -7.59
N SER A 111 33.70 -25.93 -7.28
CA SER A 111 34.29 -25.06 -6.27
C SER A 111 34.18 -23.60 -6.66
N SER A 112 34.50 -23.24 -7.92
CA SER A 112 34.38 -21.89 -8.44
C SER A 112 32.92 -21.40 -8.45
N PHE A 113 31.98 -22.26 -8.81
CA PHE A 113 30.55 -21.96 -8.79
C PHE A 113 30.04 -21.75 -7.35
N LEU A 114 30.36 -22.64 -6.42
CA LEU A 114 29.92 -22.55 -5.01
C LEU A 114 30.59 -21.40 -4.26
N GLN A 115 31.76 -20.93 -4.69
CA GLN A 115 32.38 -19.71 -4.16
C GLN A 115 31.49 -18.49 -4.42
N LYS A 116 30.83 -18.43 -5.59
CA LYS A 116 29.92 -17.35 -5.96
C LYS A 116 28.50 -17.55 -5.41
N TYR A 117 28.00 -18.80 -5.38
CA TYR A 117 26.62 -19.15 -4.98
C TYR A 117 26.62 -20.14 -3.80
N ARG A 118 26.88 -19.65 -2.59
CA ARG A 118 27.06 -20.49 -1.38
C ARG A 118 25.80 -21.24 -0.93
N SER A 119 24.62 -20.76 -1.27
CA SER A 119 23.34 -21.31 -0.79
C SER A 119 22.66 -22.23 -1.81
N VAL A 120 23.39 -22.68 -2.81
CA VAL A 120 22.89 -23.55 -3.90
C VAL A 120 23.48 -24.93 -3.75
N LYS A 121 22.69 -25.97 -3.97
CA LYS A 121 23.16 -27.35 -3.95
C LYS A 121 23.67 -27.74 -5.32
N PHE A 122 24.93 -28.15 -5.41
CA PHE A 122 25.57 -28.63 -6.63
C PHE A 122 25.95 -30.07 -6.45
N ASN A 123 25.20 -30.99 -7.10
CA ASN A 123 25.44 -32.44 -7.09
C ASN A 123 26.09 -32.84 -8.40
N LEU A 124 27.15 -33.63 -8.30
CA LEU A 124 27.89 -34.12 -9.44
C LEU A 124 27.77 -35.66 -9.51
N ASN A 125 27.26 -36.18 -10.61
CA ASN A 125 27.17 -37.61 -10.89
C ASN A 125 27.82 -37.87 -12.26
N ASN A 126 29.00 -38.46 -12.26
CA ASN A 126 29.84 -38.69 -13.45
C ASN A 126 30.07 -37.36 -14.20
N ASN A 127 29.50 -37.23 -15.40
CA ASN A 127 29.61 -36.02 -16.25
C ASN A 127 28.36 -35.15 -16.23
N ILE A 128 27.44 -35.35 -15.27
CA ILE A 128 26.22 -34.56 -15.12
C ILE A 128 26.26 -33.79 -13.81
N ALA A 129 26.19 -32.46 -13.89
CA ALA A 129 25.95 -31.62 -12.74
C ALA A 129 24.46 -31.30 -12.63
N THR A 130 23.92 -31.47 -11.43
CA THR A 130 22.54 -31.08 -11.09
C THR A 130 22.59 -29.99 -10.04
N ILE A 131 22.03 -28.84 -10.39
CA ILE A 131 21.95 -27.66 -9.51
C ILE A 131 20.53 -27.52 -9.05
N THR A 132 20.34 -27.48 -7.74
CA THR A 132 19.04 -27.28 -7.11
C THR A 132 19.13 -26.16 -6.08
N VAL A 133 18.03 -25.41 -5.93
CA VAL A 133 17.90 -24.35 -4.92
C VAL A 133 17.05 -24.82 -3.75
N ASP A 134 17.46 -24.47 -2.54
CA ASP A 134 16.73 -24.85 -1.33
C ASP A 134 15.45 -24.04 -1.17
N VAL A 135 14.46 -24.58 -0.47
CA VAL A 135 13.18 -23.90 -0.16
C VAL A 135 13.42 -22.54 0.51
N LEU A 136 14.43 -22.46 1.40
CA LEU A 136 14.78 -21.21 2.07
C LEU A 136 15.33 -20.17 1.08
N TYR A 137 16.14 -20.59 0.10
CA TYR A 137 16.69 -19.72 -0.93
C TYR A 137 15.57 -19.13 -1.79
N LYS A 138 14.63 -19.98 -2.26
CA LYS A 138 13.44 -19.52 -3.01
C LYS A 138 12.61 -18.52 -2.21
N LYS A 139 12.36 -18.84 -0.93
CA LYS A 139 11.61 -17.94 -0.04
C LYS A 139 12.30 -16.58 0.11
N ASN A 140 13.62 -16.55 0.23
CA ASN A 140 14.36 -15.28 0.35
C ASN A 140 14.26 -14.44 -0.92
N ILE A 141 14.36 -15.06 -2.11
CA ILE A 141 14.15 -14.37 -3.40
C ILE A 141 12.74 -13.79 -3.46
N GLN A 142 11.72 -14.60 -3.14
CA GLN A 142 10.32 -14.19 -3.14
C GLN A 142 10.07 -13.01 -2.18
N ASP A 143 10.52 -13.12 -0.93
CA ASP A 143 10.33 -12.06 0.07
C ASP A 143 11.07 -10.77 -0.31
N SER A 144 12.26 -10.87 -0.91
CA SER A 144 13.00 -9.71 -1.41
C SER A 144 12.30 -9.06 -2.59
N ALA A 145 11.82 -9.87 -3.54
CA ALA A 145 11.08 -9.40 -4.71
C ALA A 145 9.80 -8.66 -4.30
N ILE A 146 9.05 -9.19 -3.34
CA ILE A 146 7.82 -8.54 -2.86
C ILE A 146 8.13 -7.22 -2.17
N LYS A 147 9.15 -7.17 -1.32
CA LYS A 147 9.57 -5.92 -0.65
C LYS A 147 9.97 -4.86 -1.67
N GLN A 148 10.79 -5.23 -2.64
CA GLN A 148 11.22 -4.32 -3.69
C GLN A 148 10.05 -3.88 -4.58
N SER A 149 9.17 -4.83 -4.99
CA SER A 149 7.97 -4.50 -5.77
C SER A 149 7.05 -3.53 -5.02
N LEU A 150 6.87 -3.71 -3.72
CA LEU A 150 6.05 -2.83 -2.89
C LEU A 150 6.59 -1.39 -2.85
N GLU A 151 7.92 -1.22 -2.72
CA GLU A 151 8.57 0.10 -2.76
C GLU A 151 8.45 0.76 -4.15
N ILE A 152 8.61 -0.02 -5.22
CA ILE A 152 8.49 0.49 -6.58
C ILE A 152 7.05 0.86 -6.91
N VAL A 153 6.07 0.02 -6.54
CA VAL A 153 4.64 0.32 -6.68
C VAL A 153 4.30 1.61 -5.95
N ARG A 154 4.78 1.77 -4.71
CA ARG A 154 4.58 3.01 -3.95
C ARG A 154 5.12 4.23 -4.69
N LYS A 155 6.37 4.19 -5.15
CA LYS A 155 6.96 5.29 -5.91
C LYS A 155 6.17 5.63 -7.16
N ARG A 156 5.73 4.63 -7.94
CA ARG A 156 4.94 4.84 -9.16
C ARG A 156 3.60 5.51 -8.87
N ILE A 157 2.95 5.11 -7.79
CA ILE A 157 1.65 5.65 -7.38
C ILE A 157 1.80 7.06 -6.80
N ASP A 158 2.80 7.30 -5.95
CA ASP A 158 3.06 8.63 -5.38
C ASP A 158 3.34 9.66 -6.51
N GLU A 159 4.14 9.28 -7.50
CA GLU A 159 4.45 10.13 -8.65
C GLU A 159 3.28 10.29 -9.63
N SER A 160 2.32 9.36 -9.64
CA SER A 160 1.09 9.51 -10.43
C SER A 160 0.14 10.59 -9.89
N GLY A 161 0.42 11.13 -8.70
CA GLY A 161 -0.38 12.16 -8.04
C GLY A 161 -1.62 11.61 -7.31
N THR A 162 -1.69 10.30 -7.08
CA THR A 162 -2.79 9.67 -6.33
C THR A 162 -2.64 10.02 -4.85
N LYS A 163 -3.69 10.59 -4.25
CA LYS A 163 -3.71 10.96 -2.84
C LYS A 163 -4.01 9.74 -1.97
N GLU A 164 -3.23 9.58 -0.90
CA GLU A 164 -3.44 8.61 0.19
C GLU A 164 -3.70 7.15 -0.28
N PRO A 165 -2.81 6.59 -1.10
CA PRO A 165 -2.96 5.20 -1.53
C PRO A 165 -2.71 4.26 -0.35
N LEU A 166 -3.56 3.24 -0.19
CA LEU A 166 -3.28 2.14 0.73
C LEU A 166 -2.53 1.05 -0.03
N ILE A 167 -1.25 0.87 0.30
CA ILE A 167 -0.38 -0.12 -0.33
C ILE A 167 0.15 -1.05 0.75
N GLN A 168 -0.23 -2.32 0.71
CA GLN A 168 0.18 -3.30 1.72
C GLN A 168 0.40 -4.68 1.13
N ARG A 169 1.29 -5.46 1.77
CA ARG A 169 1.46 -6.87 1.43
C ARG A 169 0.21 -7.67 1.82
N SER A 170 -0.27 -8.53 0.92
CA SER A 170 -1.39 -9.44 1.13
C SER A 170 -0.95 -10.89 0.92
N GLY A 171 -0.81 -11.66 2.00
CA GLY A 171 -0.28 -13.02 1.92
C GLY A 171 1.20 -13.09 1.56
N ARG A 172 1.59 -14.16 0.81
CA ARG A 172 3.00 -14.42 0.50
C ARG A 172 3.53 -13.71 -0.73
N GLN A 173 2.71 -13.58 -1.79
CA GLN A 173 3.15 -13.13 -3.11
C GLN A 173 2.30 -11.98 -3.67
N ARG A 174 1.39 -11.39 -2.87
CA ARG A 174 0.44 -10.39 -3.36
C ARG A 174 0.63 -9.04 -2.70
N ILE A 175 0.28 -8.01 -3.45
CA ILE A 175 0.24 -6.61 -3.02
C ILE A 175 -1.20 -6.14 -3.18
N LEU A 176 -1.79 -5.66 -2.09
CA LEU A 176 -3.07 -4.99 -2.08
C LEU A 176 -2.87 -3.51 -2.32
N LEU A 177 -3.58 -2.96 -3.29
CA LEU A 177 -3.55 -1.56 -3.65
C LEU A 177 -4.97 -1.00 -3.65
N GLN A 178 -5.20 0.06 -2.87
CA GLN A 178 -6.45 0.83 -2.89
C GLN A 178 -6.11 2.27 -3.24
N LEU A 179 -6.79 2.80 -4.22
CA LEU A 179 -6.55 4.12 -4.81
C LEU A 179 -7.85 4.93 -4.75
N PRO A 180 -8.13 5.59 -3.62
CA PRO A 180 -9.31 6.42 -3.48
C PRO A 180 -9.27 7.62 -4.46
N GLY A 181 -10.39 7.96 -5.04
CA GLY A 181 -10.53 9.16 -5.89
C GLY A 181 -9.79 9.13 -7.22
N VAL A 182 -9.24 8.00 -7.65
CA VAL A 182 -8.58 7.85 -8.96
C VAL A 182 -9.60 7.99 -10.08
N LYS A 183 -9.34 8.94 -11.00
CA LYS A 183 -10.21 9.23 -12.15
C LYS A 183 -9.94 8.30 -13.33
N ASP A 184 -8.69 7.86 -13.49
CA ASP A 184 -8.24 7.00 -14.59
C ASP A 184 -7.54 5.74 -14.05
N PRO A 185 -8.30 4.68 -13.74
CA PRO A 185 -7.74 3.40 -13.29
C PRO A 185 -6.90 2.69 -14.37
N GLU A 186 -7.23 2.88 -15.65
CA GLU A 186 -6.51 2.23 -16.77
C GLU A 186 -5.07 2.72 -16.86
N ARG A 187 -4.86 4.03 -16.71
CA ARG A 187 -3.51 4.59 -16.68
C ARG A 187 -2.67 3.98 -15.55
N ILE A 188 -3.25 3.83 -14.36
CA ILE A 188 -2.56 3.22 -13.23
C ILE A 188 -2.22 1.74 -13.51
N LYS A 189 -3.15 0.99 -14.10
CA LYS A 189 -2.89 -0.41 -14.49
C LYS A 189 -1.74 -0.51 -15.50
N ASN A 190 -1.70 0.38 -16.47
CA ASN A 190 -0.62 0.45 -17.45
C ASN A 190 0.72 0.79 -16.81
N LEU A 191 0.76 1.71 -15.83
CA LEU A 191 1.97 2.03 -15.06
C LEU A 191 2.45 0.84 -14.22
N LEU A 192 1.54 0.06 -13.66
CA LEU A 192 1.89 -1.08 -12.81
C LEU A 192 2.21 -2.35 -13.60
N GLY A 193 1.61 -2.52 -14.78
CA GLY A 193 1.81 -3.69 -15.64
C GLY A 193 3.18 -3.76 -16.32
N LYS A 194 3.85 -2.61 -16.49
CA LYS A 194 5.19 -2.55 -17.10
C LYS A 194 6.27 -2.83 -16.06
N THR A 195 7.23 -3.72 -16.39
CA THR A 195 8.38 -3.97 -15.49
C THR A 195 9.35 -2.80 -15.50
N ALA A 196 9.46 -2.07 -16.61
CA ALA A 196 10.38 -0.95 -16.84
C ALA A 196 11.86 -1.33 -16.73
N LYS A 197 12.21 -2.53 -17.17
CA LYS A 197 13.62 -2.95 -17.33
C LYS A 197 14.25 -2.22 -18.51
N LEU A 198 14.97 -1.13 -18.24
CA LEU A 198 15.68 -0.35 -19.26
C LEU A 198 17.09 -0.86 -19.43
N ASN A 199 17.49 -1.11 -20.68
CA ASN A 199 18.83 -1.52 -21.03
C ASN A 199 19.32 -0.80 -22.30
N PHE A 200 20.62 -0.56 -22.36
CA PHE A 200 21.26 0.05 -23.51
C PHE A 200 22.17 -0.99 -24.19
N HIS A 201 21.91 -1.26 -25.47
CA HIS A 201 22.62 -2.28 -26.26
C HIS A 201 23.19 -1.69 -27.54
N MET A 202 24.33 -2.21 -27.96
CA MET A 202 24.87 -1.90 -29.29
C MET A 202 24.07 -2.61 -30.37
N VAL A 203 23.76 -1.88 -31.45
CA VAL A 203 23.15 -2.46 -32.64
C VAL A 203 24.25 -2.99 -33.54
N ASP A 204 24.01 -4.16 -34.11
CA ASP A 204 24.87 -4.74 -35.13
C ASP A 204 24.19 -4.56 -36.50
N ASP A 205 24.62 -3.57 -37.23
CA ASP A 205 24.08 -3.26 -38.56
C ASP A 205 24.74 -4.08 -39.68
N ASP A 206 25.84 -4.79 -39.40
CA ASP A 206 26.65 -5.49 -40.43
C ASP A 206 26.05 -6.85 -40.84
N ASP A 207 25.22 -7.47 -39.99
CA ASP A 207 24.68 -8.83 -40.20
C ASP A 207 23.18 -8.85 -40.58
N SER A 208 22.89 -8.31 -41.78
CA SER A 208 21.54 -8.29 -42.33
C SER A 208 20.96 -9.69 -42.64
N LYS A 209 21.84 -10.69 -42.86
CA LYS A 209 21.40 -12.07 -43.12
C LYS A 209 20.79 -12.73 -41.91
N SER A 210 21.33 -12.51 -40.73
CA SER A 210 20.77 -13.02 -39.45
C SER A 210 19.39 -12.46 -39.15
N LEU A 211 19.16 -11.19 -39.47
CA LEU A 211 17.86 -10.52 -39.37
C LEU A 211 16.82 -11.15 -40.31
N SER A 212 17.21 -11.37 -41.60
CA SER A 212 16.28 -11.94 -42.59
C SER A 212 15.90 -13.37 -42.30
N LEU A 213 16.80 -14.16 -41.67
CA LEU A 213 16.55 -15.55 -41.27
C LEU A 213 15.90 -15.66 -39.88
N ASN A 214 15.75 -14.57 -39.16
CA ASN A 214 15.27 -14.51 -37.77
C ASN A 214 16.07 -15.46 -36.83
N LEU A 215 17.37 -15.60 -37.09
CA LEU A 215 18.31 -16.46 -36.36
C LEU A 215 19.36 -15.58 -35.69
N ALA A 216 19.31 -15.42 -34.39
CA ALA A 216 20.31 -14.65 -33.65
C ALA A 216 21.62 -15.44 -33.52
N PRO A 217 22.77 -14.90 -33.96
CA PRO A 217 24.07 -15.49 -33.72
C PRO A 217 24.40 -15.53 -32.23
N PHE A 218 25.40 -16.36 -31.91
CA PHE A 218 25.84 -16.47 -30.52
C PHE A 218 26.28 -15.10 -29.94
N GLY A 219 25.75 -14.73 -28.79
CA GLY A 219 26.04 -13.46 -28.12
C GLY A 219 25.25 -12.26 -28.64
N LYS A 220 24.30 -12.49 -29.56
CA LYS A 220 23.39 -11.47 -30.09
C LYS A 220 21.93 -11.87 -29.79
N MET A 221 21.02 -10.92 -29.91
CA MET A 221 19.57 -11.11 -29.78
C MET A 221 18.83 -10.27 -30.81
N ILE A 222 17.69 -10.75 -31.28
CA ILE A 222 16.82 -10.01 -32.20
C ILE A 222 15.69 -9.43 -31.38
N VAL A 223 15.50 -8.11 -31.47
CA VAL A 223 14.49 -7.36 -30.70
C VAL A 223 13.68 -6.51 -31.66
N ALA A 224 12.36 -6.50 -31.50
CA ALA A 224 11.44 -5.72 -32.32
C ALA A 224 11.36 -4.25 -31.86
N ASP A 225 11.00 -3.37 -32.78
CA ASP A 225 10.68 -1.97 -32.47
C ASP A 225 9.31 -1.85 -31.78
N ILE A 226 9.18 -0.90 -30.85
CA ILE A 226 7.95 -0.69 -30.09
C ILE A 226 6.76 -0.22 -30.96
N ASN A 227 7.05 0.53 -32.03
CA ASN A 227 6.03 1.10 -32.91
C ASN A 227 5.70 0.20 -34.11
N ASN A 228 6.61 -0.71 -34.49
CA ASN A 228 6.44 -1.61 -35.62
C ASN A 228 7.18 -2.93 -35.39
N GLU A 229 6.45 -3.99 -35.10
CA GLU A 229 7.00 -5.33 -34.85
C GLU A 229 7.72 -5.95 -36.06
N GLU A 230 7.48 -5.45 -37.28
CA GLU A 230 8.18 -5.90 -38.46
C GLU A 230 9.63 -5.39 -38.53
N ILE A 231 9.88 -4.24 -37.87
CA ILE A 231 11.24 -3.68 -37.76
C ILE A 231 11.94 -4.37 -36.60
N LYS A 232 13.01 -5.11 -36.94
CA LYS A 232 13.82 -5.84 -35.98
C LYS A 232 15.23 -5.35 -35.97
N TYR A 233 15.83 -5.31 -34.81
CA TYR A 233 17.24 -4.94 -34.60
C TYR A 233 18.02 -6.15 -34.09
N LEU A 234 19.20 -6.35 -34.62
CA LEU A 234 20.16 -7.31 -34.08
C LEU A 234 21.01 -6.58 -33.05
N LEU A 235 20.90 -6.98 -31.80
CA LEU A 235 21.55 -6.34 -30.67
C LEU A 235 22.60 -7.26 -30.03
N GLU A 236 23.67 -6.68 -29.48
CA GLU A 236 24.54 -7.43 -28.58
C GLU A 236 23.73 -7.87 -27.33
N LYS A 237 23.79 -9.14 -26.95
CA LYS A 237 23.04 -9.67 -25.79
C LYS A 237 23.44 -9.00 -24.48
N LYS A 238 24.74 -8.63 -24.34
CA LYS A 238 25.24 -7.96 -23.14
C LYS A 238 24.93 -6.46 -23.20
N SER A 239 24.12 -5.97 -22.26
CA SER A 239 23.87 -4.54 -22.11
C SER A 239 25.14 -3.79 -21.71
N LYS A 240 25.34 -2.60 -22.25
CA LYS A 240 26.46 -1.70 -21.89
C LYS A 240 26.16 -0.95 -20.59
N VAL A 241 24.90 -0.53 -20.40
CA VAL A 241 24.39 0.16 -19.21
C VAL A 241 22.96 -0.29 -19.00
N GLY A 242 22.54 -0.46 -17.74
CA GLY A 242 21.18 -0.80 -17.37
C GLY A 242 20.50 0.33 -16.59
N GLY A 243 19.17 0.23 -16.47
CA GLY A 243 18.34 1.18 -15.75
C GLY A 243 18.57 1.21 -14.24
N GLU A 244 19.28 0.21 -13.68
CA GLU A 244 19.68 0.19 -12.27
C GLU A 244 20.63 1.33 -11.89
N ASN A 245 21.30 1.92 -12.89
CA ASN A 245 22.18 3.07 -12.71
C ASN A 245 21.47 4.42 -12.91
N LEU A 246 20.17 4.45 -13.20
CA LEU A 246 19.39 5.70 -13.32
C LEU A 246 19.14 6.32 -11.94
N ILE A 247 19.42 7.63 -11.83
CA ILE A 247 19.08 8.42 -10.64
C ILE A 247 17.79 9.20 -10.87
N ASP A 248 17.59 9.71 -12.10
CA ASP A 248 16.51 10.64 -12.40
C ASP A 248 16.04 10.51 -13.85
N ALA A 249 14.75 10.76 -14.07
CA ALA A 249 14.14 10.83 -15.39
C ALA A 249 12.96 11.81 -15.36
N TYR A 250 12.82 12.66 -16.38
CA TYR A 250 11.73 13.62 -16.48
C TYR A 250 11.30 13.83 -17.95
N ALA A 251 10.01 14.10 -18.12
CA ALA A 251 9.49 14.45 -19.43
C ALA A 251 10.10 15.78 -19.89
N SER A 252 10.55 15.82 -21.14
CA SER A 252 11.16 16.98 -21.78
C SER A 252 10.58 17.18 -23.18
N PHE A 253 10.92 18.28 -23.80
CA PHE A 253 10.51 18.58 -25.17
C PHE A 253 11.72 18.86 -26.03
N ASP A 254 11.90 18.05 -27.08
CA ASP A 254 12.92 18.25 -28.10
C ASP A 254 12.32 19.04 -29.26
N GLN A 255 13.04 20.07 -29.74
CA GLN A 255 12.53 20.95 -30.81
C GLN A 255 12.35 20.23 -32.16
N THR A 256 13.05 19.13 -32.36
CA THR A 256 13.04 18.38 -33.63
C THR A 256 12.18 17.12 -33.58
N GLN A 257 12.10 16.47 -32.43
CA GLN A 257 11.44 15.17 -32.26
C GLN A 257 10.23 15.20 -31.34
N GLY A 258 9.89 16.37 -30.76
CA GLY A 258 8.70 16.52 -29.91
C GLY A 258 8.90 16.08 -28.47
N HIS A 259 7.92 15.40 -27.90
CA HIS A 259 8.00 14.93 -26.51
C HIS A 259 9.04 13.83 -26.34
N ALA A 260 9.89 13.97 -25.33
CA ALA A 260 11.02 13.09 -25.04
C ALA A 260 11.17 12.88 -23.54
N VAL A 261 12.02 11.94 -23.15
CA VAL A 261 12.36 11.69 -21.74
C VAL A 261 13.85 11.93 -21.53
N SER A 262 14.18 12.94 -20.76
CA SER A 262 15.55 13.19 -20.30
C SER A 262 15.86 12.30 -19.11
N PHE A 263 17.06 11.73 -19.08
CA PHE A 263 17.52 10.87 -17.99
C PHE A 263 18.92 11.22 -17.52
N ARG A 264 19.25 10.80 -16.30
CA ARG A 264 20.58 10.97 -15.71
C ARG A 264 20.98 9.73 -14.93
N PHE A 265 22.22 9.26 -15.19
CA PHE A 265 22.84 8.16 -14.48
C PHE A 265 23.57 8.60 -13.21
N ASP A 266 23.82 7.62 -12.33
CA ASP A 266 24.79 7.72 -11.24
C ASP A 266 26.23 7.77 -11.78
N THR A 267 27.22 7.94 -10.90
CA THR A 267 28.63 8.00 -11.27
C THR A 267 29.08 6.75 -12.02
N THR A 268 28.62 5.58 -11.59
CA THR A 268 28.97 4.28 -12.21
C THR A 268 28.36 4.15 -13.60
N GLY A 269 27.07 4.47 -13.73
CA GLY A 269 26.37 4.48 -15.01
C GLY A 269 26.95 5.50 -15.98
N ALA A 270 27.28 6.71 -15.51
CA ALA A 270 27.92 7.74 -16.31
C ALA A 270 29.27 7.29 -16.87
N GLN A 271 30.10 6.59 -16.08
CA GLN A 271 31.35 6.01 -16.55
C GLN A 271 31.14 4.93 -17.62
N LYS A 272 30.20 3.99 -17.37
CA LYS A 272 29.85 2.93 -18.33
C LYS A 272 29.31 3.52 -19.64
N PHE A 273 28.39 4.49 -19.51
CA PHE A 273 27.76 5.17 -20.65
C PHE A 273 28.75 5.99 -21.45
N GLY A 274 29.60 6.76 -20.76
CA GLY A 274 30.70 7.51 -21.37
C GLY A 274 31.68 6.61 -22.11
N LYS A 275 32.09 5.49 -21.53
CA LYS A 275 32.94 4.50 -22.17
C LYS A 275 32.26 3.87 -23.41
N ALA A 276 31.03 3.43 -23.27
CA ALA A 276 30.26 2.81 -24.35
C ALA A 276 30.09 3.77 -25.53
N THR A 277 29.79 5.05 -25.28
CA THR A 277 29.59 6.05 -26.33
C THR A 277 30.92 6.50 -26.97
N SER A 278 32.00 6.62 -26.18
CA SER A 278 33.33 7.01 -26.73
C SER A 278 33.94 5.94 -27.62
N GLU A 279 33.77 4.65 -27.29
CA GLU A 279 34.32 3.53 -28.09
C GLU A 279 33.49 3.22 -29.35
N ASN A 280 32.25 3.75 -29.46
CA ASN A 280 31.32 3.40 -30.52
C ASN A 280 30.69 4.61 -31.23
N VAL A 281 31.44 5.70 -31.37
CA VAL A 281 30.98 6.86 -32.15
C VAL A 281 30.71 6.44 -33.60
N GLY A 282 29.59 6.89 -34.17
CA GLY A 282 29.12 6.53 -35.50
C GLY A 282 28.27 5.26 -35.58
N LYS A 283 28.15 4.47 -34.47
CA LYS A 283 27.32 3.28 -34.42
C LYS A 283 25.97 3.58 -33.76
N ARG A 284 25.00 2.70 -34.01
CA ARG A 284 23.65 2.82 -33.42
C ARG A 284 23.64 2.23 -32.00
N PHE A 285 22.95 2.93 -31.10
CA PHE A 285 22.80 2.54 -29.69
C PHE A 285 21.34 2.40 -29.34
N ALA A 286 20.86 1.16 -29.19
CA ALA A 286 19.47 0.86 -28.92
C ALA A 286 19.12 1.04 -27.44
N VAL A 287 18.02 1.72 -27.20
CA VAL A 287 17.36 1.83 -25.90
C VAL A 287 16.25 0.79 -25.85
N VAL A 288 16.41 -0.24 -25.05
CA VAL A 288 15.47 -1.37 -24.91
C VAL A 288 14.74 -1.27 -23.58
N LEU A 289 13.42 -1.29 -23.63
CA LEU A 289 12.55 -1.31 -22.45
C LEU A 289 11.68 -2.57 -22.51
N ASP A 290 11.72 -3.36 -21.46
CA ASP A 290 10.92 -4.60 -21.34
C ASP A 290 11.02 -5.53 -22.55
N GLY A 291 12.20 -5.59 -23.18
CA GLY A 291 12.47 -6.47 -24.31
C GLY A 291 12.06 -5.93 -25.68
N VAL A 292 11.67 -4.65 -25.80
CA VAL A 292 11.36 -3.97 -27.07
C VAL A 292 12.23 -2.73 -27.24
N VAL A 293 12.62 -2.40 -28.48
CA VAL A 293 13.41 -1.21 -28.79
C VAL A 293 12.52 0.02 -28.84
N ILE A 294 12.78 1.02 -27.99
CA ILE A 294 12.09 2.31 -28.03
C ILE A 294 12.68 3.19 -29.13
N THR A 295 14.01 3.24 -29.17
CA THR A 295 14.76 4.07 -30.13
C THR A 295 16.18 3.52 -30.29
N ALA A 296 16.76 3.73 -31.45
CA ALA A 296 18.14 3.31 -31.73
C ALA A 296 18.91 4.41 -32.46
N PRO A 297 19.23 5.53 -31.78
CA PRO A 297 19.96 6.65 -32.36
C PRO A 297 21.41 6.30 -32.69
N VAL A 298 22.01 7.05 -33.63
CA VAL A 298 23.45 7.02 -33.88
C VAL A 298 24.17 7.84 -32.81
N ILE A 299 25.26 7.32 -32.29
CA ILE A 299 26.15 8.04 -31.35
C ILE A 299 26.94 9.09 -32.14
N ASN A 300 26.57 10.35 -32.05
CA ASN A 300 27.26 11.44 -32.76
C ASN A 300 28.58 11.86 -32.08
N SER A 301 28.65 11.75 -30.76
CA SER A 301 29.83 12.09 -29.96
C SER A 301 29.83 11.36 -28.64
N ALA A 302 30.97 11.28 -27.96
CA ALA A 302 31.09 10.71 -26.63
C ALA A 302 30.25 11.50 -25.61
N ILE A 303 29.44 10.81 -24.82
CA ILE A 303 28.57 11.39 -23.80
C ILE A 303 29.14 11.07 -22.41
N THR A 304 30.04 11.90 -21.92
CA THR A 304 30.73 11.67 -20.64
C THR A 304 29.97 12.21 -19.41
N GLY A 305 28.96 13.08 -19.63
CA GLY A 305 28.18 13.71 -18.58
C GLY A 305 27.13 12.80 -17.90
N GLY A 306 26.94 11.58 -18.42
CA GLY A 306 25.99 10.60 -17.86
C GLY A 306 24.51 10.99 -17.99
N SER A 307 24.20 11.96 -18.84
CA SER A 307 22.81 12.37 -19.15
C SER A 307 22.50 12.12 -20.61
N GLY A 308 21.24 11.83 -20.92
CA GLY A 308 20.80 11.61 -22.30
C GLY A 308 19.31 11.90 -22.44
N ILE A 309 18.84 11.79 -23.68
CA ILE A 309 17.44 12.00 -24.03
C ILE A 309 16.96 10.76 -24.81
N ILE A 310 15.84 10.19 -24.37
CA ILE A 310 15.13 9.13 -25.09
C ILE A 310 14.07 9.82 -25.93
N THR A 311 14.23 9.76 -27.23
CA THR A 311 13.29 10.33 -28.21
C THR A 311 12.47 9.21 -28.82
N GLY A 312 11.24 9.53 -29.23
CA GLY A 312 10.29 8.62 -29.87
C GLY A 312 9.02 9.37 -30.21
N ASN A 313 8.07 8.71 -30.85
CA ASN A 313 6.74 9.29 -31.12
C ASN A 313 5.87 9.29 -29.85
N PHE A 314 6.32 9.98 -28.81
CA PHE A 314 5.58 10.05 -27.54
C PHE A 314 4.55 11.19 -27.56
N SER A 315 3.37 10.91 -27.01
CA SER A 315 2.49 11.97 -26.52
C SER A 315 3.06 12.56 -25.21
N SER A 316 2.58 13.72 -24.81
CA SER A 316 2.96 14.34 -23.52
C SER A 316 2.73 13.39 -22.32
N GLN A 317 1.62 12.65 -22.36
CA GLN A 317 1.28 11.71 -21.30
C GLN A 317 2.20 10.49 -21.29
N GLU A 318 2.51 9.91 -22.45
CA GLU A 318 3.42 8.76 -22.55
C GLU A 318 4.84 9.11 -22.11
N ALA A 319 5.34 10.29 -22.46
CA ALA A 319 6.64 10.77 -21.99
C ALA A 319 6.66 10.95 -20.46
N THR A 320 5.57 11.47 -19.89
CA THR A 320 5.42 11.61 -18.44
C THR A 320 5.38 10.24 -17.76
N ASP A 321 4.58 9.32 -18.28
CA ASP A 321 4.41 7.98 -17.71
C ASP A 321 5.72 7.17 -17.82
N LEU A 322 6.45 7.30 -18.92
CA LEU A 322 7.77 6.69 -19.08
C LEU A 322 8.77 7.28 -18.08
N ALA A 323 8.77 8.59 -17.88
CA ALA A 323 9.63 9.24 -16.88
C ALA A 323 9.33 8.73 -15.46
N VAL A 324 8.05 8.59 -15.08
CA VAL A 324 7.62 8.00 -13.79
C VAL A 324 8.14 6.56 -13.65
N LEU A 325 7.96 5.73 -14.68
CA LEU A 325 8.42 4.34 -14.69
C LEU A 325 9.94 4.23 -14.49
N LEU A 326 10.71 5.03 -15.22
CA LEU A 326 12.17 5.02 -15.14
C LEU A 326 12.68 5.53 -13.80
N ARG A 327 12.10 6.58 -13.26
CA ARG A 327 12.47 7.17 -11.95
C ARG A 327 12.10 6.26 -10.78
N ALA A 328 10.96 5.60 -10.83
CA ALA A 328 10.56 4.63 -9.81
C ALA A 328 11.41 3.35 -9.83
N GLY A 329 12.00 3.05 -10.99
CA GLY A 329 12.83 1.87 -11.21
C GLY A 329 12.07 0.64 -11.71
N ALA A 330 12.87 -0.36 -12.12
CA ALA A 330 12.36 -1.61 -12.67
C ALA A 330 11.81 -2.53 -11.59
N LEU A 331 10.63 -3.10 -11.83
CA LEU A 331 10.09 -4.19 -11.01
C LEU A 331 10.98 -5.43 -11.15
N PRO A 332 11.29 -6.13 -10.05
CA PRO A 332 12.07 -7.36 -10.09
C PRO A 332 11.36 -8.46 -10.89
N ALA A 333 10.03 -8.52 -10.80
CA ALA A 333 9.20 -9.44 -11.55
C ALA A 333 7.93 -8.75 -12.05
N PRO A 334 7.29 -9.26 -13.12
CA PRO A 334 6.00 -8.76 -13.57
C PRO A 334 4.93 -8.85 -12.49
N LEU A 335 4.02 -7.87 -12.48
CA LEU A 335 2.82 -7.88 -11.66
C LEU A 335 1.62 -8.32 -12.48
N GLN A 336 0.88 -9.30 -11.99
CA GLN A 336 -0.38 -9.74 -12.57
C GLN A 336 -1.54 -9.26 -11.71
N ILE A 337 -2.55 -8.65 -12.32
CA ILE A 337 -3.79 -8.27 -11.64
C ILE A 337 -4.62 -9.53 -11.44
N VAL A 338 -4.82 -9.95 -10.19
CA VAL A 338 -5.62 -11.12 -9.80
C VAL A 338 -7.06 -10.72 -9.54
N GLU A 339 -7.25 -9.55 -8.95
CA GLU A 339 -8.56 -9.02 -8.63
C GLU A 339 -8.59 -7.51 -8.86
N GLU A 340 -9.65 -7.06 -9.51
CA GLU A 340 -9.91 -5.65 -9.75
C GLU A 340 -11.34 -5.33 -9.33
N ARG A 341 -11.50 -4.24 -8.57
CA ARG A 341 -12.81 -3.65 -8.26
C ARG A 341 -12.71 -2.15 -8.42
N SER A 342 -13.55 -1.59 -9.27
CA SER A 342 -13.65 -0.14 -9.44
C SER A 342 -14.99 0.34 -8.90
N VAL A 343 -14.94 1.36 -8.03
CA VAL A 343 -16.13 2.00 -7.49
C VAL A 343 -16.23 3.39 -8.13
N GLY A 344 -17.33 3.60 -8.87
CA GLY A 344 -17.57 4.91 -9.48
C GLY A 344 -17.81 5.99 -8.42
N PRO A 345 -17.35 7.24 -8.66
CA PRO A 345 -17.53 8.35 -7.71
C PRO A 345 -18.99 8.62 -7.31
N GLY A 346 -19.95 8.37 -8.23
CA GLY A 346 -21.38 8.53 -7.97
C GLY A 346 -21.91 7.57 -6.91
N LEU A 347 -21.52 6.30 -6.95
CA LEU A 347 -21.96 5.30 -5.96
C LEU A 347 -21.45 5.63 -4.55
N GLY A 348 -20.24 6.16 -4.45
CA GLY A 348 -19.69 6.62 -3.17
C GLY A 348 -20.46 7.82 -2.61
N ALA A 349 -20.77 8.80 -3.44
CA ALA A 349 -21.53 9.99 -3.02
C ALA A 349 -22.95 9.65 -2.55
N ASP A 350 -23.66 8.76 -3.26
CA ASP A 350 -24.98 8.29 -2.88
C ASP A 350 -24.95 7.51 -1.55
N SER A 351 -23.94 6.69 -1.36
CA SER A 351 -23.72 5.93 -0.11
C SER A 351 -23.46 6.85 1.07
N ILE A 352 -22.65 7.90 0.90
CA ILE A 352 -22.40 8.94 1.92
C ILE A 352 -23.71 9.66 2.25
N ALA A 353 -24.48 10.08 1.24
CA ALA A 353 -25.74 10.80 1.45
C ALA A 353 -26.74 9.93 2.23
N ALA A 354 -26.91 8.67 1.83
CA ALA A 354 -27.80 7.73 2.52
C ALA A 354 -27.32 7.46 3.95
N GLY A 355 -26.02 7.20 4.17
CA GLY A 355 -25.43 6.96 5.48
C GLY A 355 -25.56 8.18 6.42
N LYS A 356 -25.35 9.39 5.89
CA LYS A 356 -25.54 10.64 6.64
C LYS A 356 -26.98 10.84 7.08
N ILE A 357 -27.94 10.64 6.18
CA ILE A 357 -29.37 10.77 6.48
C ILE A 357 -29.77 9.74 7.54
N ALA A 358 -29.38 8.47 7.37
CA ALA A 358 -29.67 7.42 8.33
C ALA A 358 -29.08 7.71 9.72
N SER A 359 -27.84 8.21 9.78
CA SER A 359 -27.18 8.58 11.04
C SER A 359 -27.89 9.74 11.76
N ILE A 360 -28.31 10.77 11.02
CA ILE A 360 -29.03 11.91 11.58
C ILE A 360 -30.42 11.49 12.10
N ILE A 361 -31.17 10.73 11.30
CA ILE A 361 -32.49 10.24 11.72
C ILE A 361 -32.35 9.36 12.96
N GLY A 362 -31.41 8.41 12.96
CA GLY A 362 -31.15 7.54 14.11
C GLY A 362 -30.78 8.32 15.36
N LEU A 363 -29.89 9.32 15.24
CA LEU A 363 -29.50 10.19 16.35
C LEU A 363 -30.71 10.98 16.92
N ILE A 364 -31.54 11.57 16.05
CA ILE A 364 -32.72 12.34 16.46
C ILE A 364 -33.72 11.43 17.20
N LEU A 365 -34.00 10.26 16.64
CA LEU A 365 -34.94 9.29 17.26
C LEU A 365 -34.44 8.86 18.63
N VAL A 366 -33.18 8.55 18.78
CA VAL A 366 -32.56 8.17 20.06
C VAL A 366 -32.60 9.34 21.05
N CYS A 367 -32.30 10.55 20.63
CA CYS A 367 -32.35 11.73 21.48
C CYS A 367 -33.79 12.00 22.00
N ILE A 368 -34.80 11.89 21.14
CA ILE A 368 -36.21 12.04 21.52
C ILE A 368 -36.61 10.95 22.51
N PHE A 369 -36.28 9.69 22.21
CA PHE A 369 -36.56 8.55 23.08
C PHE A 369 -36.00 8.76 24.48
N MET A 370 -34.72 9.18 24.58
CA MET A 370 -34.08 9.42 25.87
C MET A 370 -34.74 10.52 26.68
N ILE A 371 -35.13 11.63 26.02
CA ILE A 371 -35.84 12.74 26.72
C ILE A 371 -37.20 12.31 27.18
N LEU A 372 -37.96 11.56 26.38
CA LEU A 372 -39.30 11.14 26.72
C LEU A 372 -39.34 10.15 27.91
N ILE A 373 -38.37 9.22 27.99
CA ILE A 373 -38.36 8.18 29.03
C ILE A 373 -37.63 8.63 30.29
N TYR A 374 -36.48 9.33 30.16
CA TYR A 374 -35.63 9.67 31.31
C TYR A 374 -35.63 11.16 31.66
N GLY A 375 -36.40 11.99 30.98
CA GLY A 375 -36.53 13.41 31.27
C GLY A 375 -35.18 14.14 31.33
N SER A 376 -34.89 14.77 32.48
CA SER A 376 -33.64 15.53 32.69
C SER A 376 -32.38 14.66 32.57
N PHE A 377 -32.43 13.39 32.98
CA PHE A 377 -31.32 12.45 32.82
C PHE A 377 -31.15 12.06 31.36
N GLY A 378 -32.24 12.00 30.58
CA GLY A 378 -32.16 11.82 29.12
C GLY A 378 -31.43 12.97 28.41
N VAL A 379 -31.59 14.21 28.87
CA VAL A 379 -30.81 15.34 28.34
C VAL A 379 -29.32 15.16 28.64
N ILE A 380 -28.96 14.69 29.83
CA ILE A 380 -27.56 14.40 30.20
C ILE A 380 -26.97 13.31 29.31
N ALA A 381 -27.74 12.23 29.06
CA ALA A 381 -27.32 11.17 28.17
C ALA A 381 -27.11 11.67 26.74
N ASN A 382 -27.96 12.56 26.23
CA ASN A 382 -27.83 13.15 24.90
C ASN A 382 -26.58 14.04 24.78
N ILE A 383 -26.25 14.82 25.82
CA ILE A 383 -25.00 15.58 25.86
C ILE A 383 -23.80 14.64 25.80
N SER A 384 -23.83 13.54 26.54
CA SER A 384 -22.77 12.53 26.55
C SER A 384 -22.66 11.81 25.21
N LEU A 385 -23.78 11.56 24.53
CA LEU A 385 -23.82 10.98 23.20
C LEU A 385 -23.19 11.90 22.13
N ILE A 386 -23.52 13.19 22.16
CA ILE A 386 -22.93 14.18 21.25
C ILE A 386 -21.42 14.28 21.50
N ALA A 387 -21.00 14.33 22.76
CA ALA A 387 -19.59 14.35 23.14
C ALA A 387 -18.85 13.08 22.64
N ASN A 388 -19.51 11.92 22.72
CA ASN A 388 -18.99 10.65 22.20
C ASN A 388 -18.70 10.73 20.69
N LEU A 389 -19.62 11.28 19.90
CA LEU A 389 -19.43 11.46 18.46
C LEU A 389 -18.23 12.36 18.15
N PHE A 390 -18.07 13.49 18.86
CA PHE A 390 -16.88 14.35 18.67
C PHE A 390 -15.58 13.62 19.01
N ILE A 391 -15.57 12.83 20.07
CA ILE A 391 -14.39 12.04 20.46
C ILE A 391 -14.06 10.98 19.39
N ILE A 392 -15.07 10.27 18.86
CA ILE A 392 -14.86 9.27 17.78
C ILE A 392 -14.27 9.92 16.55
N VAL A 393 -14.84 11.04 16.08
CA VAL A 393 -14.35 11.77 14.90
C VAL A 393 -12.92 12.26 15.12
N ALA A 394 -12.62 12.82 16.29
CA ALA A 394 -11.29 13.26 16.65
C ALA A 394 -10.27 12.12 16.66
N LEU A 395 -10.61 10.98 17.26
CA LEU A 395 -9.72 9.81 17.32
C LEU A 395 -9.47 9.22 15.94
N LEU A 396 -10.51 9.11 15.09
CA LEU A 396 -10.36 8.63 13.73
C LEU A 396 -9.44 9.53 12.90
N GLY A 397 -9.60 10.86 13.01
CA GLY A 397 -8.74 11.83 12.32
C GLY A 397 -7.29 11.77 12.80
N THR A 398 -7.06 11.74 14.12
CA THR A 398 -5.71 11.74 14.71
C THR A 398 -4.91 10.45 14.43
N ILE A 399 -5.59 9.31 14.34
CA ILE A 399 -4.97 8.02 13.99
C ILE A 399 -4.76 7.91 12.47
N GLY A 400 -5.37 8.79 11.67
CA GLY A 400 -5.36 8.68 10.20
C GLY A 400 -6.14 7.47 9.69
N ALA A 401 -7.18 7.06 10.42
CA ALA A 401 -7.99 5.90 10.04
C ALA A 401 -8.91 6.25 8.86
N THR A 402 -9.01 5.33 7.89
CA THR A 402 -9.94 5.48 6.76
C THR A 402 -11.36 5.12 7.15
N LEU A 403 -12.29 6.06 6.96
CA LEU A 403 -13.72 5.84 7.13
C LEU A 403 -14.28 5.12 5.91
N THR A 404 -14.78 3.92 6.10
CA THR A 404 -15.42 3.09 5.06
C THR A 404 -16.94 3.07 5.23
N LEU A 405 -17.70 2.57 4.25
CA LEU A 405 -19.15 2.42 4.39
C LEU A 405 -19.55 1.55 5.60
N PRO A 406 -18.94 0.37 5.85
CA PRO A 406 -19.13 -0.36 7.10
C PRO A 406 -18.65 0.43 8.33
N GLY A 407 -17.64 1.31 8.19
CA GLY A 407 -17.21 2.20 9.27
C GLY A 407 -18.31 3.19 9.69
N ILE A 408 -19.05 3.76 8.74
CA ILE A 408 -20.23 4.60 9.03
C ILE A 408 -21.29 3.76 9.79
N ALA A 409 -21.55 2.53 9.33
CA ALA A 409 -22.46 1.63 10.06
C ALA A 409 -21.96 1.35 11.49
N GLY A 410 -20.65 1.23 11.70
CA GLY A 410 -20.01 1.13 13.02
C GLY A 410 -20.30 2.35 13.91
N ILE A 411 -20.20 3.57 13.36
CA ILE A 411 -20.57 4.80 14.11
C ILE A 411 -22.04 4.77 14.51
N VAL A 412 -22.95 4.40 13.59
CA VAL A 412 -24.39 4.31 13.89
C VAL A 412 -24.66 3.26 14.97
N LEU A 413 -23.99 2.13 14.91
CA LEU A 413 -24.08 1.10 15.94
C LEU A 413 -23.59 1.61 17.30
N THR A 414 -22.49 2.35 17.34
CA THR A 414 -21.95 2.90 18.59
C THR A 414 -22.83 3.99 19.20
N ILE A 415 -23.65 4.69 18.42
CA ILE A 415 -24.69 5.61 18.93
C ILE A 415 -25.66 4.83 19.82
N GLY A 416 -26.15 3.67 19.36
CA GLY A 416 -27.03 2.80 20.15
C GLY A 416 -26.35 2.29 21.42
N MET A 417 -25.14 1.75 21.31
CA MET A 417 -24.39 1.22 22.46
C MET A 417 -24.01 2.29 23.50
N ALA A 418 -23.73 3.52 23.07
CA ALA A 418 -23.42 4.62 23.98
C ALA A 418 -24.64 5.03 24.83
N VAL A 419 -25.84 4.92 24.26
CA VAL A 419 -27.09 5.19 24.97
C VAL A 419 -27.41 4.05 25.92
N ASP A 420 -27.20 2.80 25.51
CA ASP A 420 -27.47 1.62 26.32
C ASP A 420 -26.72 1.64 27.67
N ALA A 421 -25.46 2.04 27.66
CA ALA A 421 -24.67 2.24 28.88
C ALA A 421 -25.31 3.27 29.83
N ASN A 422 -25.84 4.39 29.31
CA ASN A 422 -26.53 5.41 30.11
C ASN A 422 -27.87 4.90 30.62
N VAL A 423 -28.65 4.20 29.80
CA VAL A 423 -29.91 3.54 30.19
C VAL A 423 -29.69 2.60 31.37
N LEU A 424 -28.67 1.74 31.26
CA LEU A 424 -28.33 0.78 32.32
C LEU A 424 -27.96 1.47 33.63
N ILE A 425 -27.23 2.56 33.59
CA ILE A 425 -26.89 3.39 34.74
C ILE A 425 -28.18 3.98 35.36
N PHE A 426 -29.06 4.56 34.53
CA PHE A 426 -30.28 5.23 35.02
C PHE A 426 -31.28 4.24 35.62
N GLU A 427 -31.45 3.07 35.02
CA GLU A 427 -32.30 2.02 35.60
C GLU A 427 -31.72 1.51 36.93
N ARG A 428 -30.39 1.37 37.06
CA ARG A 428 -29.78 1.04 38.36
C ARG A 428 -29.96 2.14 39.41
N ILE A 429 -29.90 3.42 39.00
CA ILE A 429 -30.21 4.54 39.89
C ILE A 429 -31.69 4.46 40.35
N LYS A 430 -32.63 4.16 39.44
CA LYS A 430 -34.04 4.02 39.71
C LYS A 430 -34.33 2.87 40.68
N GLU A 431 -33.72 1.69 40.50
CA GLU A 431 -33.79 0.57 41.43
C GLU A 431 -33.26 0.92 42.83
N GLU A 432 -32.15 1.63 42.94
CA GLU A 432 -31.58 2.07 44.22
C GLU A 432 -32.42 3.19 44.88
N ASN A 433 -33.14 4.00 44.11
CA ASN A 433 -34.02 5.07 44.61
C ASN A 433 -35.21 4.48 45.40
N LEU A 434 -35.73 3.34 44.98
CA LEU A 434 -36.80 2.63 45.66
C LEU A 434 -36.43 2.18 47.09
N LYS A 435 -35.14 2.21 47.46
CA LYS A 435 -34.65 1.81 48.80
C LYS A 435 -34.53 2.97 49.78
N ASN A 436 -35.16 4.11 49.50
CA ASN A 436 -35.23 5.31 50.37
C ASN A 436 -33.89 5.79 50.93
N LYS A 437 -32.85 5.82 50.10
CA LYS A 437 -31.51 6.33 50.44
C LYS A 437 -31.38 7.83 50.10
N LYS A 438 -30.35 8.47 50.65
CA LYS A 438 -29.98 9.84 50.21
C LYS A 438 -29.64 9.87 48.73
N VAL A 439 -30.12 10.87 48.03
CA VAL A 439 -29.96 11.06 46.57
C VAL A 439 -28.52 10.79 46.09
N TYR A 440 -27.54 11.34 46.81
CA TYR A 440 -26.12 11.15 46.47
C TYR A 440 -25.66 9.68 46.57
N GLU A 441 -26.07 8.97 47.60
CA GLU A 441 -25.73 7.55 47.79
C GLU A 441 -26.39 6.67 46.74
N THR A 442 -27.63 7.00 46.37
CA THR A 442 -28.41 6.33 45.34
C THR A 442 -27.69 6.41 43.99
N VAL A 443 -27.31 7.61 43.57
CA VAL A 443 -26.59 7.82 42.32
C VAL A 443 -25.25 7.11 42.34
N LYS A 444 -24.43 7.26 43.38
CA LYS A 444 -23.14 6.59 43.50
C LYS A 444 -23.27 5.08 43.38
N LYS A 445 -24.23 4.44 44.11
CA LYS A 445 -24.47 3.00 44.06
C LYS A 445 -25.00 2.54 42.71
N GLY A 446 -25.81 3.35 42.03
CA GLY A 446 -26.26 3.08 40.66
C GLY A 446 -25.10 2.99 39.67
N PHE A 447 -24.19 3.96 39.69
CA PHE A 447 -22.97 3.93 38.86
C PHE A 447 -22.07 2.76 39.23
N ASP A 448 -21.79 2.52 40.51
CA ASP A 448 -20.91 1.43 40.97
C ASP A 448 -21.44 0.05 40.57
N ARG A 449 -22.76 -0.17 40.58
CA ARG A 449 -23.39 -1.44 40.18
C ARG A 449 -23.46 -1.62 38.66
N ALA A 450 -23.69 -0.54 37.92
CA ALA A 450 -23.71 -0.58 36.46
C ALA A 450 -22.31 -0.81 35.87
N LEU A 451 -21.25 -0.39 36.58
CA LEU A 451 -19.89 -0.42 36.12
C LEU A 451 -19.44 -1.82 35.64
N SER A 452 -19.63 -2.86 36.46
CA SER A 452 -19.21 -4.23 36.11
C SER A 452 -19.92 -4.73 34.86
N THR A 453 -21.23 -4.53 34.76
CA THR A 453 -22.04 -4.97 33.61
C THR A 453 -21.62 -4.24 32.32
N ILE A 454 -21.36 -2.92 32.40
CA ILE A 454 -20.90 -2.11 31.27
C ILE A 454 -19.50 -2.55 30.82
N LEU A 455 -18.58 -2.81 31.76
CA LEU A 455 -17.25 -3.30 31.45
C LEU A 455 -17.28 -4.66 30.77
N ASP A 456 -18.05 -5.62 31.33
CA ASP A 456 -18.14 -6.98 30.77
C ASP A 456 -18.71 -6.98 29.35
N ALA A 457 -19.79 -6.23 29.10
CA ALA A 457 -20.40 -6.12 27.78
C ALA A 457 -19.45 -5.44 26.75
N ASN A 458 -18.74 -4.39 27.16
CA ASN A 458 -17.86 -3.66 26.27
C ASN A 458 -16.54 -4.40 26.01
N ILE A 459 -15.99 -5.14 26.97
CA ILE A 459 -14.79 -5.98 26.79
C ILE A 459 -15.07 -7.08 25.75
N THR A 460 -16.22 -7.74 25.80
CA THR A 460 -16.58 -8.76 24.79
C THR A 460 -16.65 -8.16 23.38
N THR A 461 -17.23 -6.97 23.25
CA THR A 461 -17.30 -6.25 21.97
C THR A 461 -15.92 -5.81 21.50
N LEU A 462 -15.03 -5.36 22.39
CA LEU A 462 -13.65 -5.02 22.06
C LEU A 462 -12.85 -6.23 21.59
N ILE A 463 -13.02 -7.39 22.22
CA ILE A 463 -12.38 -8.64 21.76
C ILE A 463 -12.85 -8.99 20.35
N ALA A 464 -14.17 -8.95 20.08
CA ALA A 464 -14.71 -9.21 18.76
C ALA A 464 -14.17 -8.22 17.71
N SER A 465 -14.13 -6.92 18.03
CA SER A 465 -13.60 -5.90 17.13
C SER A 465 -12.08 -6.06 16.88
N LEU A 466 -11.32 -6.48 17.89
CA LEU A 466 -9.89 -6.79 17.74
C LEU A 466 -9.67 -7.98 16.79
N LEU A 467 -10.47 -9.03 16.90
CA LEU A 467 -10.41 -10.16 15.97
C LEU A 467 -10.74 -9.73 14.53
N LEU A 468 -11.77 -8.88 14.36
CA LEU A 468 -12.10 -8.31 13.05
C LEU A 468 -10.97 -7.41 12.50
N PHE A 469 -10.25 -6.71 13.36
CA PHE A 469 -9.09 -5.91 12.94
C PHE A 469 -7.92 -6.78 12.47
N VAL A 470 -7.62 -7.87 13.19
CA VAL A 470 -6.48 -8.76 12.88
C VAL A 470 -6.76 -9.59 11.64
N PHE A 471 -7.93 -10.18 11.53
CA PHE A 471 -8.29 -11.12 10.46
C PHE A 471 -9.06 -10.48 9.31
N GLY A 472 -9.63 -9.29 9.49
CA GLY A 472 -10.37 -8.57 8.48
C GLY A 472 -9.47 -7.92 7.43
N SER A 473 -10.05 -7.62 6.27
CA SER A 473 -9.39 -6.90 5.18
C SER A 473 -10.21 -5.68 4.76
N GLY A 474 -9.55 -4.65 4.23
CA GLY A 474 -10.19 -3.47 3.64
C GLY A 474 -11.32 -2.88 4.49
N PRO A 475 -12.57 -2.90 3.97
CA PRO A 475 -13.73 -2.30 4.65
C PRO A 475 -14.02 -2.85 6.05
N ILE A 476 -13.74 -4.15 6.30
CA ILE A 476 -13.94 -4.79 7.61
C ILE A 476 -12.99 -4.21 8.66
N LYS A 477 -11.75 -3.89 8.29
CA LYS A 477 -10.80 -3.20 9.19
C LYS A 477 -11.32 -1.81 9.57
N GLY A 478 -11.85 -1.05 8.60
CA GLY A 478 -12.47 0.25 8.87
C GLY A 478 -13.60 0.15 9.88
N PHE A 479 -14.51 -0.82 9.71
CA PHE A 479 -15.58 -1.11 10.68
C PHE A 479 -15.02 -1.45 12.06
N SER A 480 -14.02 -2.32 12.15
CA SER A 480 -13.45 -2.76 13.43
C SER A 480 -12.78 -1.61 14.20
N ILE A 481 -12.10 -0.69 13.50
CA ILE A 481 -11.49 0.50 14.10
C ILE A 481 -12.57 1.43 14.66
N THR A 482 -13.58 1.76 13.85
CA THR A 482 -14.67 2.64 14.29
C THR A 482 -15.45 2.05 15.47
N LEU A 483 -15.70 0.74 15.45
CA LEU A 483 -16.35 0.03 16.55
C LEU A 483 -15.50 0.05 17.83
N SER A 484 -14.21 -0.27 17.73
CA SER A 484 -13.30 -0.25 18.90
C SER A 484 -13.20 1.13 19.53
N LEU A 485 -12.97 2.17 18.72
CA LEU A 485 -12.88 3.54 19.20
C LEU A 485 -14.22 4.02 19.76
N GLY A 486 -15.33 3.65 19.13
CA GLY A 486 -16.66 3.97 19.60
C GLY A 486 -16.99 3.36 20.96
N VAL A 487 -16.63 2.10 21.19
CA VAL A 487 -16.80 1.42 22.50
C VAL A 487 -15.94 2.08 23.57
N ILE A 488 -14.66 2.38 23.29
CA ILE A 488 -13.78 3.05 24.26
C ILE A 488 -14.31 4.45 24.60
N ALA A 489 -14.73 5.22 23.59
CA ALA A 489 -15.28 6.55 23.79
C ALA A 489 -16.62 6.50 24.56
N SER A 490 -17.51 5.53 24.27
CA SER A 490 -18.80 5.37 24.96
C SER A 490 -18.61 5.00 26.44
N MET A 491 -17.66 4.12 26.76
CA MET A 491 -17.31 3.82 28.15
C MET A 491 -16.85 5.06 28.90
N PHE A 492 -15.98 5.87 28.28
CA PHE A 492 -15.51 7.11 28.88
C PHE A 492 -16.67 8.09 29.12
N THR A 493 -17.51 8.33 28.10
CA THR A 493 -18.59 9.32 28.18
C THR A 493 -19.70 8.87 29.14
N ALA A 494 -20.06 7.58 29.18
CA ALA A 494 -21.06 7.07 30.10
C ALA A 494 -20.56 7.05 31.55
N LEU A 495 -19.34 6.60 31.81
CA LEU A 495 -18.85 6.42 33.19
C LEU A 495 -18.27 7.70 33.81
N MET A 496 -17.63 8.56 33.02
CA MET A 496 -17.00 9.77 33.55
C MET A 496 -17.80 11.04 33.25
N LEU A 497 -18.18 11.26 31.99
CA LEU A 497 -18.89 12.50 31.62
C LEU A 497 -20.31 12.51 32.15
N SER A 498 -21.11 11.43 31.94
CA SER A 498 -22.49 11.35 32.47
C SER A 498 -22.49 11.44 33.97
N ASN A 499 -21.55 10.80 34.66
CA ASN A 499 -21.41 10.89 36.12
C ASN A 499 -21.17 12.33 36.58
N LEU A 500 -20.24 13.03 35.94
CA LEU A 500 -19.94 14.44 36.21
C LEU A 500 -21.18 15.32 36.00
N LEU A 501 -21.88 15.15 34.88
CA LEU A 501 -23.07 15.94 34.54
C LEU A 501 -24.24 15.66 35.53
N VAL A 502 -24.47 14.40 35.95
CA VAL A 502 -25.46 14.07 36.95
C VAL A 502 -25.13 14.71 38.29
N HIS A 503 -23.88 14.65 38.74
CA HIS A 503 -23.46 15.33 39.96
C HIS A 503 -23.64 16.86 39.88
N PHE A 504 -23.30 17.46 38.74
CA PHE A 504 -23.51 18.89 38.51
C PHE A 504 -24.98 19.25 38.55
N TYR A 505 -25.85 18.50 37.85
CA TYR A 505 -27.30 18.70 37.86
C TYR A 505 -27.91 18.64 39.27
N LEU A 506 -27.53 17.62 40.04
CA LEU A 506 -28.02 17.46 41.41
C LEU A 506 -27.52 18.56 42.35
N SER A 507 -26.32 19.08 42.16
CA SER A 507 -25.78 20.19 42.97
C SER A 507 -26.47 21.52 42.68
N PHE A 508 -26.98 21.70 41.47
CA PHE A 508 -27.71 22.95 41.09
C PHE A 508 -29.17 22.93 41.48
N THR A 509 -29.79 21.75 41.38
CA THR A 509 -31.28 21.68 41.52
C THR A 509 -31.74 21.52 42.93
N SER A 510 -30.85 21.22 43.93
CA SER A 510 -31.18 21.03 45.36
C SER A 510 -32.39 20.11 45.61
N LYS A 511 -32.74 19.24 44.65
CA LYS A 511 -33.90 18.35 44.73
C LYS A 511 -33.64 17.27 45.76
N LYS A 512 -34.61 17.06 46.64
CA LYS A 512 -34.61 15.98 47.66
C LYS A 512 -35.03 14.64 47.07
N GLU A 513 -35.59 14.63 45.87
CA GLU A 513 -36.12 13.43 45.19
C GLU A 513 -35.63 13.37 43.75
N ILE A 514 -35.30 12.18 43.29
CA ILE A 514 -34.92 11.88 41.90
C ILE A 514 -36.19 11.49 41.17
N ASN A 515 -36.67 12.34 40.24
CA ASN A 515 -37.72 11.96 39.30
C ASN A 515 -37.03 11.38 38.03
N LEU A 516 -36.98 10.07 37.93
CA LEU A 516 -36.57 9.24 36.82
C LEU A 516 -37.74 8.50 36.23
#